data_2c1f70d36ef43f3a452173c3109a9edc
#
_entry.id   2c1f70d36ef43f3a452173c3109a9edc
#
_cell.length_a   1.000
_cell.length_b   1.000
_cell.length_c   1.000
_cell.angle_alpha   90.00
_cell.angle_beta   90.00
_cell.angle_gamma   90.00
#
_symmetry.space_group_name_H-M   'P 1'
#
loop_
_entity.id
_entity.type
_entity.pdbx_description
1 polymer ?
#
loop_
_entity_poly.entity_id
_entity_poly.type
_entity_poly.pdbx_seq_one_letter_code
_entity_poly.pdbx_strand_id
1 'polypeptide(L)'
;MKINRLLMTAIFSFVGVLAVAQSWMMQPQGPVNEFSAMEGTSVLNYNFQVERNIHSRAGNGPVFYIFPDCKLDNNQALELAGNLDLVNIIKEYGGRIMVVNPSSDKWQEQDLEDFRRLIGMGSSPTNVKVIGIGSGATFVNRQLVATELAGVIAGIVSIDGEPGKICRLPVPAFIGGKNAAKAAKPYQTTSDSAPADPLQKVVVNTDKKASLETLFAEAWDKVLSANYRYNNLYRTFYTSRGIDNPEGVKNFELVSIPVFDKLGIQRNVVEYPLVDMNAPSRPENPDKYLWYEYIPKQMQEAAPSTVPLVVLLHGHGNDPRTQSESSGFIELAAEEGFMVVEMEWQGSKGYQPMGLDGIEAVLSVIRQKYPQIDGSRIYAEGLSAGAMTSNMLGVRKSHLFAAVAGHSGGIFSGNGLGYYA
;
A
#
# COMPACT_ATOMS: atom_id res chain seq x y z
N MET A 1 -31.39 20.29 -28.04
CA MET A 1 -30.00 20.47 -28.52
C MET A 1 -28.97 20.74 -27.39
N LYS A 2 -29.29 20.54 -26.12
CA LYS A 2 -28.33 20.69 -24.97
C LYS A 2 -27.80 19.37 -24.39
N ILE A 3 -28.43 18.23 -24.72
CA ILE A 3 -28.04 16.91 -24.19
C ILE A 3 -26.76 16.36 -24.87
N ASN A 4 -26.52 16.70 -26.13
CA ASN A 4 -25.36 16.17 -26.87
C ASN A 4 -24.00 16.79 -26.47
N ARG A 5 -23.98 17.95 -25.81
CA ARG A 5 -22.70 18.53 -25.33
C ARG A 5 -22.20 17.89 -24.04
N LEU A 6 -23.11 17.51 -23.14
CA LEU A 6 -22.72 16.83 -21.90
C LEU A 6 -22.22 15.39 -22.16
N LEU A 7 -22.84 14.68 -23.11
CA LEU A 7 -22.39 13.33 -23.50
C LEU A 7 -21.01 13.37 -24.18
N MET A 8 -20.75 14.35 -25.05
CA MET A 8 -19.43 14.51 -25.70
C MET A 8 -18.34 14.86 -24.69
N THR A 9 -18.60 15.72 -23.71
CA THR A 9 -17.62 16.08 -22.69
C THR A 9 -17.32 14.89 -21.76
N ALA A 10 -18.31 14.08 -21.43
CA ALA A 10 -18.11 12.86 -20.64
C ALA A 10 -17.30 11.80 -21.42
N ILE A 11 -17.55 11.64 -22.72
CA ILE A 11 -16.80 10.68 -23.58
C ILE A 11 -15.35 11.14 -23.75
N PHE A 12 -15.09 12.43 -23.93
CA PHE A 12 -13.71 12.95 -24.06
C PHE A 12 -12.94 12.87 -22.74
N SER A 13 -13.59 13.08 -21.59
CA SER A 13 -12.96 12.88 -20.28
C SER A 13 -12.67 11.41 -20.02
N PHE A 14 -13.53 10.50 -20.44
CA PHE A 14 -13.33 9.04 -20.28
C PHE A 14 -12.23 8.49 -21.19
N VAL A 15 -12.15 8.98 -22.43
CA VAL A 15 -11.08 8.62 -23.37
C VAL A 15 -9.73 9.18 -22.92
N GLY A 16 -9.71 10.38 -22.33
CA GLY A 16 -8.50 10.97 -21.76
C GLY A 16 -7.95 10.16 -20.56
N VAL A 17 -8.83 9.70 -19.68
CA VAL A 17 -8.44 8.86 -18.52
C VAL A 17 -7.99 7.47 -18.96
N LEU A 18 -8.62 6.88 -19.98
CA LEU A 18 -8.18 5.60 -20.55
C LEU A 18 -6.85 5.75 -21.30
N ALA A 19 -6.62 6.83 -22.04
CA ALA A 19 -5.37 7.10 -22.73
C ALA A 19 -4.21 7.34 -21.75
N VAL A 20 -4.46 8.02 -20.62
CA VAL A 20 -3.50 8.18 -19.53
C VAL A 20 -3.23 6.83 -18.87
N ALA A 21 -4.25 6.03 -18.55
CA ALA A 21 -4.07 4.70 -17.98
C ALA A 21 -3.34 3.74 -18.91
N GLN A 22 -3.59 3.80 -20.25
CA GLN A 22 -2.86 3.01 -21.23
C GLN A 22 -1.43 3.50 -21.47
N SER A 23 -1.17 4.81 -21.41
CA SER A 23 0.20 5.34 -21.53
C SER A 23 1.09 4.91 -20.35
N TRP A 24 0.49 4.66 -19.19
CA TRP A 24 1.16 4.12 -18.03
C TRP A 24 1.54 2.64 -18.13
N MET A 25 0.74 1.87 -18.89
CA MET A 25 1.02 0.45 -19.14
C MET A 25 2.00 0.22 -20.29
N MET A 26 2.31 1.23 -21.09
CA MET A 26 2.95 1.05 -22.42
C MET A 26 4.16 1.96 -22.69
N GLN A 27 4.78 2.56 -21.69
CA GLN A 27 6.09 3.16 -21.94
C GLN A 27 7.20 2.16 -21.59
N PRO A 28 7.86 1.56 -22.61
CA PRO A 28 9.14 0.93 -22.42
C PRO A 28 10.17 2.05 -22.24
N GLN A 29 10.31 2.56 -21.05
CA GLN A 29 11.50 3.29 -20.69
C GLN A 29 12.58 2.25 -20.50
N GLY A 30 13.55 2.21 -21.36
CA GLY A 30 14.71 1.35 -21.21
C GLY A 30 15.39 1.59 -19.86
N PRO A 31 16.20 0.65 -19.38
CA PRO A 31 16.88 0.79 -18.10
C PRO A 31 17.75 2.03 -18.12
N VAL A 32 17.47 2.98 -17.24
CA VAL A 32 18.36 4.08 -16.95
C VAL A 32 19.31 3.57 -15.87
N ASN A 33 20.55 3.30 -16.25
CA ASN A 33 21.55 2.68 -15.38
C ASN A 33 22.49 3.71 -14.75
N GLU A 34 22.11 4.99 -14.76
CA GLU A 34 22.92 6.07 -14.21
C GLU A 34 22.06 7.04 -13.40
N PHE A 35 22.62 7.60 -12.33
CA PHE A 35 21.94 8.66 -11.60
C PHE A 35 21.81 9.89 -12.47
N SER A 36 20.64 10.48 -12.46
CA SER A 36 20.34 11.76 -13.14
C SER A 36 19.78 12.75 -12.13
N ALA A 37 20.13 14.02 -12.28
CA ALA A 37 19.51 15.09 -11.51
C ALA A 37 18.08 15.32 -12.04
N MET A 38 17.13 15.54 -11.13
CA MET A 38 15.79 16.00 -11.48
C MET A 38 15.78 17.52 -11.50
N GLU A 39 15.24 18.10 -12.56
CA GLU A 39 15.15 19.53 -12.72
C GLU A 39 14.30 20.16 -11.60
N GLY A 40 14.79 21.23 -11.00
CA GLY A 40 14.10 21.98 -9.94
C GLY A 40 14.10 21.34 -8.56
N THR A 41 14.76 20.21 -8.35
CA THR A 41 14.89 19.53 -7.05
C THR A 41 16.34 19.11 -6.79
N SER A 42 16.70 18.95 -5.53
CA SER A 42 18.01 18.38 -5.14
C SER A 42 17.98 16.84 -5.13
N VAL A 43 17.29 16.24 -6.09
CA VAL A 43 17.08 14.79 -6.13
C VAL A 43 17.94 14.17 -7.23
N LEU A 44 18.73 13.19 -6.84
CA LEU A 44 19.40 12.27 -7.76
C LEU A 44 18.53 11.02 -7.94
N ASN A 45 18.30 10.61 -9.17
CA ASN A 45 17.38 9.57 -9.53
C ASN A 45 18.05 8.47 -10.37
N TYR A 46 17.88 7.23 -9.95
CA TYR A 46 18.31 6.02 -10.66
C TYR A 46 17.12 5.10 -10.89
N ASN A 47 16.85 4.76 -12.14
CA ASN A 47 15.71 3.94 -12.53
C ASN A 47 16.17 2.60 -13.09
N PHE A 48 15.43 1.54 -12.77
CA PHE A 48 15.56 0.25 -13.38
C PHE A 48 14.17 -0.34 -13.67
N GLN A 49 13.94 -0.78 -14.90
CA GLN A 49 12.72 -1.49 -15.27
C GLN A 49 13.06 -2.93 -15.59
N VAL A 50 12.31 -3.86 -15.01
CA VAL A 50 12.34 -5.26 -15.39
C VAL A 50 11.09 -5.59 -16.21
N GLU A 51 11.21 -6.50 -17.16
CA GLU A 51 10.04 -7.14 -17.75
C GLU A 51 9.22 -7.77 -16.62
N ARG A 52 7.89 -7.71 -16.77
CA ARG A 52 6.94 -8.12 -15.74
C ARG A 52 7.36 -9.40 -15.01
N ASN A 53 8.01 -9.25 -13.88
CA ASN A 53 8.32 -10.33 -12.98
C ASN A 53 7.08 -10.64 -12.11
N ILE A 54 6.95 -11.89 -11.68
CA ILE A 54 5.89 -12.33 -10.74
C ILE A 54 5.88 -11.52 -9.44
N HIS A 55 7.05 -11.01 -9.02
CA HIS A 55 7.18 -10.15 -7.84
C HIS A 55 6.64 -8.72 -8.06
N SER A 56 6.47 -8.30 -9.29
CA SER A 56 5.85 -7.02 -9.65
C SER A 56 4.38 -7.16 -10.03
N ARG A 57 3.70 -8.23 -9.65
CA ARG A 57 2.26 -8.45 -9.98
C ARG A 57 1.37 -7.31 -9.54
N ALA A 58 1.75 -6.62 -8.49
CA ALA A 58 1.09 -5.38 -8.07
C ALA A 58 1.44 -4.17 -8.97
N GLY A 59 2.29 -4.36 -9.99
CA GLY A 59 2.60 -3.34 -11.00
C GLY A 59 3.57 -2.26 -10.56
N ASN A 60 4.07 -2.30 -9.32
CA ASN A 60 4.94 -1.26 -8.78
C ASN A 60 6.12 -1.88 -8.03
N GLY A 61 7.29 -1.86 -8.63
CA GLY A 61 8.53 -2.07 -7.90
C GLY A 61 8.73 -1.01 -6.80
N PRO A 62 9.60 -1.26 -5.83
CA PRO A 62 9.86 -0.31 -4.76
C PRO A 62 10.44 0.99 -5.29
N VAL A 63 10.01 2.10 -4.71
CA VAL A 63 10.65 3.41 -4.87
C VAL A 63 11.28 3.80 -3.56
N PHE A 64 12.61 3.75 -3.55
CA PHE A 64 13.41 4.14 -2.41
C PHE A 64 13.68 5.64 -2.45
N TYR A 65 13.31 6.34 -1.38
CA TYR A 65 13.72 7.71 -1.12
C TYR A 65 14.75 7.67 0.00
N ILE A 66 16.00 8.00 -0.33
CA ILE A 66 17.11 8.00 0.61
C ILE A 66 17.37 9.43 1.07
N PHE A 67 17.33 9.63 2.37
CA PHE A 67 17.69 10.87 3.05
C PHE A 67 19.06 10.66 3.71
N PRO A 68 20.16 11.04 3.04
CA PRO A 68 21.52 10.78 3.51
C PRO A 68 21.90 11.69 4.68
N ASP A 69 23.03 11.38 5.32
CA ASP A 69 23.58 12.21 6.40
C ASP A 69 24.08 13.57 5.90
N CYS A 70 24.54 13.62 4.67
CA CYS A 70 25.00 14.85 4.00
C CYS A 70 24.65 14.82 2.51
N LYS A 71 24.82 15.94 1.84
CA LYS A 71 24.62 16.06 0.39
C LYS A 71 25.59 15.15 -0.38
N LEU A 72 25.07 14.38 -1.32
CA LEU A 72 25.81 13.44 -2.15
C LEU A 72 25.81 13.89 -3.62
N ASP A 73 26.91 13.66 -4.31
CA ASP A 73 26.97 13.68 -5.77
C ASP A 73 26.53 12.34 -6.39
N ASN A 74 26.53 12.24 -7.73
CA ASN A 74 26.10 11.04 -8.44
C ASN A 74 26.92 9.78 -8.08
N ASN A 75 28.22 9.92 -7.92
CA ASN A 75 29.12 8.79 -7.61
C ASN A 75 28.89 8.30 -6.18
N GLN A 76 28.82 9.23 -5.24
CA GLN A 76 28.52 8.94 -3.83
C GLN A 76 27.12 8.33 -3.66
N ALA A 77 26.14 8.81 -4.43
CA ALA A 77 24.80 8.25 -4.44
C ALA A 77 24.79 6.81 -4.97
N LEU A 78 25.52 6.53 -6.03
CA LEU A 78 25.65 5.17 -6.59
C LEU A 78 26.39 4.23 -5.62
N GLU A 79 27.45 4.69 -5.00
CA GLU A 79 28.19 3.95 -3.96
C GLU A 79 27.28 3.59 -2.78
N LEU A 80 26.52 4.56 -2.25
CA LEU A 80 25.57 4.32 -1.17
C LEU A 80 24.50 3.31 -1.58
N ALA A 81 23.92 3.44 -2.77
CA ALA A 81 22.92 2.52 -3.29
C ALA A 81 23.49 1.10 -3.46
N GLY A 82 24.75 0.98 -3.87
CA GLY A 82 25.47 -0.29 -3.97
C GLY A 82 25.69 -0.93 -2.60
N ASN A 83 26.19 -0.15 -1.64
CA ASN A 83 26.44 -0.61 -0.27
C ASN A 83 25.16 -1.08 0.43
N LEU A 84 24.02 -0.52 0.10
CA LEU A 84 22.70 -0.96 0.58
C LEU A 84 22.06 -2.07 -0.29
N ASP A 85 22.75 -2.61 -1.25
CA ASP A 85 22.26 -3.62 -2.22
C ASP A 85 20.98 -3.20 -2.99
N LEU A 86 20.65 -1.92 -2.98
CA LEU A 86 19.43 -1.40 -3.60
C LEU A 86 19.40 -1.59 -5.11
N VAL A 87 20.55 -1.53 -5.75
CA VAL A 87 20.67 -1.73 -7.21
C VAL A 87 20.26 -3.15 -7.59
N ASN A 88 20.66 -4.17 -6.82
CA ASN A 88 20.25 -5.54 -7.06
C ASN A 88 18.76 -5.75 -6.75
N ILE A 89 18.26 -5.13 -5.67
CA ILE A 89 16.84 -5.17 -5.33
C ILE A 89 15.99 -4.62 -6.48
N ILE A 90 16.32 -3.46 -7.05
CA ILE A 90 15.52 -2.94 -8.17
C ILE A 90 15.74 -3.68 -9.49
N LYS A 91 16.87 -4.36 -9.67
CA LYS A 91 17.06 -5.31 -10.79
C LYS A 91 16.13 -6.52 -10.69
N GLU A 92 15.88 -6.98 -9.49
CA GLU A 92 14.97 -8.11 -9.24
C GLU A 92 13.48 -7.69 -9.31
N TYR A 93 13.13 -6.58 -8.67
CA TYR A 93 11.72 -6.18 -8.48
C TYR A 93 11.27 -5.06 -9.43
N GLY A 94 12.15 -4.44 -10.17
CA GLY A 94 11.92 -3.15 -10.82
C GLY A 94 11.92 -2.02 -9.78
N GLY A 95 11.84 -0.77 -10.22
CA GLY A 95 11.67 0.35 -9.30
C GLY A 95 12.69 1.47 -9.48
N ARG A 96 12.82 2.28 -8.43
CA ARG A 96 13.64 3.48 -8.45
C ARG A 96 14.41 3.66 -7.16
N ILE A 97 15.56 4.29 -7.27
CA ILE A 97 16.32 4.83 -6.15
C ILE A 97 16.40 6.33 -6.34
N MET A 98 15.91 7.08 -5.39
CA MET A 98 15.92 8.53 -5.39
C MET A 98 16.66 9.01 -4.14
N VAL A 99 17.83 9.63 -4.33
CA VAL A 99 18.58 10.26 -3.24
C VAL A 99 18.10 11.70 -3.13
N VAL A 100 17.45 12.01 -2.02
CA VAL A 100 16.93 13.34 -1.72
C VAL A 100 18.00 14.07 -0.92
N ASN A 101 18.70 14.98 -1.57
CA ASN A 101 19.72 15.78 -0.90
C ASN A 101 19.11 16.93 -0.10
N PRO A 102 19.66 17.32 1.05
CA PRO A 102 19.27 18.55 1.71
C PRO A 102 19.56 19.75 0.81
N SER A 103 18.70 20.76 0.84
CA SER A 103 18.84 21.99 0.05
C SER A 103 20.04 22.82 0.46
N SER A 104 20.52 22.63 1.67
CA SER A 104 21.72 23.27 2.24
C SER A 104 22.62 22.23 2.92
N ASP A 105 23.59 22.67 3.71
CA ASP A 105 24.46 21.78 4.49
C ASP A 105 23.71 20.99 5.59
N LYS A 106 22.49 21.39 5.89
CA LYS A 106 21.64 20.75 6.90
C LYS A 106 20.21 20.63 6.41
N TRP A 107 19.52 19.59 6.83
CA TRP A 107 18.11 19.40 6.62
C TRP A 107 17.30 20.54 7.24
N GLN A 108 16.33 21.06 6.47
CA GLN A 108 15.48 22.21 6.83
C GLN A 108 14.00 21.88 6.58
N GLU A 109 13.11 22.75 7.08
CA GLU A 109 11.68 22.62 6.85
C GLU A 109 11.33 22.72 5.35
N GLN A 110 12.06 23.50 4.58
CA GLN A 110 11.90 23.60 3.14
C GLN A 110 12.07 22.25 2.44
N ASP A 111 12.99 21.41 2.90
CA ASP A 111 13.22 20.08 2.33
C ASP A 111 11.99 19.17 2.47
N LEU A 112 11.18 19.36 3.51
CA LEU A 112 9.90 18.66 3.67
C LEU A 112 8.89 19.10 2.60
N GLU A 113 8.80 20.39 2.30
CA GLU A 113 7.93 20.92 1.27
C GLU A 113 8.35 20.45 -0.13
N ASP A 114 9.64 20.42 -0.37
CA ASP A 114 10.19 19.92 -1.64
C ASP A 114 9.89 18.42 -1.79
N PHE A 115 9.99 17.66 -0.72
CA PHE A 115 9.62 16.24 -0.73
C PHE A 115 8.12 16.04 -0.92
N ARG A 116 7.25 16.87 -0.35
CA ARG A 116 5.80 16.86 -0.62
C ARG A 116 5.51 17.04 -2.11
N ARG A 117 6.17 18.00 -2.74
CA ARG A 117 6.05 18.23 -4.18
C ARG A 117 6.51 17.02 -4.97
N LEU A 118 7.67 16.46 -4.61
CA LEU A 118 8.25 15.29 -5.28
C LEU A 118 7.31 14.09 -5.24
N ILE A 119 6.72 13.78 -4.10
CA ILE A 119 5.72 12.70 -3.97
C ILE A 119 4.44 13.04 -4.73
N GLY A 120 4.01 14.31 -4.74
CA GLY A 120 2.79 14.78 -5.41
C GLY A 120 2.90 14.83 -6.93
N MET A 121 4.10 15.11 -7.47
CA MET A 121 4.33 15.32 -8.91
C MET A 121 4.35 14.01 -9.72
N GLY A 122 4.50 12.90 -9.09
CA GLY A 122 4.56 11.62 -9.79
C GLY A 122 3.28 10.83 -9.69
N SER A 123 3.09 9.93 -10.65
CA SER A 123 2.32 8.72 -10.45
C SER A 123 2.94 8.01 -9.27
N SER A 124 2.54 8.43 -8.12
CA SER A 124 3.15 8.00 -6.89
C SER A 124 3.02 6.48 -6.77
N PRO A 125 4.11 5.76 -6.70
CA PRO A 125 4.06 4.33 -6.56
C PRO A 125 3.42 3.98 -5.22
N THR A 126 2.74 2.86 -5.16
CA THR A 126 2.15 2.35 -3.92
C THR A 126 3.19 1.77 -2.97
N ASN A 127 4.41 1.54 -3.47
CA ASN A 127 5.50 0.90 -2.74
C ASN A 127 6.63 1.88 -2.42
N VAL A 128 6.30 2.94 -1.69
CA VAL A 128 7.25 3.98 -1.28
C VAL A 128 8.03 3.52 -0.05
N LYS A 129 9.35 3.46 -0.18
CA LYS A 129 10.27 3.12 0.90
C LYS A 129 11.14 4.34 1.25
N VAL A 130 11.19 4.68 2.51
CA VAL A 130 12.01 5.80 3.01
C VAL A 130 13.19 5.25 3.80
N ILE A 131 14.39 5.70 3.47
CA ILE A 131 15.63 5.32 4.16
C ILE A 131 16.30 6.61 4.65
N GLY A 132 16.33 6.79 5.95
CA GLY A 132 17.06 7.91 6.59
C GLY A 132 18.35 7.42 7.23
N ILE A 133 19.43 8.18 7.07
CA ILE A 133 20.75 7.87 7.64
C ILE A 133 21.25 9.12 8.37
N GLY A 134 21.71 8.97 9.63
CA GLY A 134 22.27 10.06 10.40
C GLY A 134 21.36 11.29 10.54
N SER A 135 21.77 12.43 10.01
CA SER A 135 20.96 13.66 10.02
C SER A 135 19.71 13.53 9.13
N GLY A 136 19.78 12.77 8.03
CA GLY A 136 18.62 12.43 7.20
C GLY A 136 17.61 11.56 7.97
N ALA A 137 18.08 10.60 8.76
CA ALA A 137 17.19 9.84 9.66
C ALA A 137 16.55 10.73 10.72
N THR A 138 17.29 11.70 11.24
CA THR A 138 16.76 12.70 12.18
C THR A 138 15.66 13.55 11.54
N PHE A 139 15.85 13.96 10.30
CA PHE A 139 14.85 14.66 9.52
C PHE A 139 13.59 13.82 9.32
N VAL A 140 13.73 12.53 8.92
CA VAL A 140 12.63 11.59 8.79
C VAL A 140 11.86 11.48 10.10
N ASN A 141 12.56 11.25 11.22
CA ASN A 141 11.95 11.06 12.54
C ASN A 141 11.26 12.30 13.09
N ARG A 142 11.75 13.50 12.80
CA ARG A 142 11.26 14.76 13.40
C ARG A 142 10.30 15.52 12.53
N GLN A 143 10.47 15.45 11.21
CA GLN A 143 9.72 16.26 10.25
C GLN A 143 8.75 15.39 9.43
N LEU A 144 9.25 14.35 8.76
CA LEU A 144 8.48 13.62 7.78
C LEU A 144 7.34 12.81 8.44
N VAL A 145 7.65 11.93 9.41
CA VAL A 145 6.64 11.06 10.04
C VAL A 145 5.71 11.80 11.00
N ALA A 146 6.05 13.04 11.37
CA ALA A 146 5.17 13.90 12.15
C ALA A 146 4.02 14.51 11.33
N THR A 147 4.02 14.28 10.01
CA THR A 147 3.03 14.80 9.08
C THR A 147 2.18 13.68 8.47
N GLU A 148 1.24 14.07 7.61
CA GLU A 148 0.39 13.18 6.81
C GLU A 148 1.20 12.28 5.85
N LEU A 149 2.44 12.65 5.54
CA LEU A 149 3.32 11.83 4.68
C LEU A 149 3.58 10.43 5.24
N ALA A 150 3.46 10.23 6.55
CA ALA A 150 3.49 8.89 7.13
C ALA A 150 2.44 7.96 6.50
N GLY A 151 1.29 8.50 6.05
CA GLY A 151 0.20 7.73 5.44
C GLY A 151 0.45 7.24 4.01
N VAL A 152 1.50 7.72 3.33
CA VAL A 152 1.82 7.33 1.94
C VAL A 152 3.08 6.48 1.82
N ILE A 153 3.67 6.10 2.95
CA ILE A 153 4.94 5.37 3.02
C ILE A 153 4.68 3.89 3.35
N ALA A 154 5.22 3.00 2.53
CA ALA A 154 5.11 1.55 2.69
C ALA A 154 6.16 0.93 3.61
N GLY A 155 7.08 1.70 4.11
CA GLY A 155 8.07 1.27 5.09
C GLY A 155 9.20 2.27 5.27
N ILE A 156 9.70 2.36 6.49
CA ILE A 156 10.76 3.29 6.89
C ILE A 156 11.96 2.51 7.44
N VAL A 157 13.14 2.96 7.07
CA VAL A 157 14.41 2.62 7.73
C VAL A 157 15.00 3.90 8.28
N SER A 158 15.28 3.94 9.58
CA SER A 158 15.94 5.06 10.24
C SER A 158 17.18 4.56 10.98
N ILE A 159 18.35 4.94 10.52
CA ILE A 159 19.64 4.49 11.06
C ILE A 159 20.40 5.69 11.64
N ASP A 160 20.81 5.58 12.91
CA ASP A 160 21.54 6.59 13.66
C ASP A 160 20.81 7.94 13.81
N GLY A 161 19.49 7.97 13.61
CA GLY A 161 18.68 9.18 13.73
C GLY A 161 18.35 9.55 15.17
N GLU A 162 18.28 10.86 15.45
CA GLU A 162 17.74 11.36 16.69
C GLU A 162 16.20 11.14 16.75
N PRO A 163 15.64 10.96 17.96
CA PRO A 163 14.21 10.75 18.11
C PRO A 163 13.38 11.97 17.69
N GLY A 164 12.23 11.69 17.06
CA GLY A 164 11.13 12.63 16.91
C GLY A 164 10.23 12.68 18.15
N LYS A 165 9.20 13.51 18.10
CA LYS A 165 8.20 13.60 19.17
C LYS A 165 7.01 12.67 18.94
N ILE A 166 6.57 12.57 17.69
CA ILE A 166 5.41 11.79 17.26
C ILE A 166 5.68 11.10 15.93
N CYS A 167 5.06 9.95 15.73
CA CYS A 167 4.77 9.38 14.43
C CYS A 167 3.25 9.50 14.24
N ARG A 168 2.80 10.17 13.20
CA ARG A 168 1.39 10.57 13.09
C ARG A 168 0.45 9.41 12.76
N LEU A 169 0.94 8.44 12.00
CA LEU A 169 0.19 7.27 11.58
C LEU A 169 1.05 6.01 11.76
N PRO A 170 0.46 4.84 11.99
CA PRO A 170 1.20 3.59 11.99
C PRO A 170 1.90 3.40 10.65
N VAL A 171 3.20 3.15 10.69
CA VAL A 171 4.00 2.86 9.51
C VAL A 171 4.98 1.74 9.84
N PRO A 172 5.14 0.74 8.97
CA PRO A 172 6.16 -0.29 9.17
C PRO A 172 7.54 0.35 9.24
N ALA A 173 8.32 0.06 10.28
CA ALA A 173 9.58 0.75 10.51
C ALA A 173 10.67 -0.19 11.02
N PHE A 174 11.87 -0.01 10.51
CA PHE A 174 13.10 -0.54 11.09
C PHE A 174 13.93 0.63 11.63
N ILE A 175 14.25 0.59 12.91
CA ILE A 175 15.01 1.63 13.59
C ILE A 175 16.31 1.02 14.11
N GLY A 176 17.44 1.49 13.60
CA GLY A 176 18.76 0.90 13.89
C GLY A 176 19.79 1.89 14.40
N GLY A 177 20.83 1.36 15.07
CA GLY A 177 22.02 2.10 15.44
C GLY A 177 22.00 2.76 16.82
N LYS A 178 22.76 3.84 16.99
CA LYS A 178 23.12 4.42 18.30
C LYS A 178 21.93 4.88 19.15
N ASN A 179 20.91 5.44 18.54
CA ASN A 179 19.74 6.00 19.22
C ASN A 179 18.47 5.16 19.02
N ALA A 180 18.59 3.98 18.46
CA ALA A 180 17.48 3.16 18.01
C ALA A 180 16.34 3.02 19.02
N ALA A 181 16.67 2.65 20.27
CA ALA A 181 15.65 2.45 21.32
C ALA A 181 14.84 3.72 21.65
N LYS A 182 15.47 4.91 21.56
CA LYS A 182 14.76 6.18 21.78
C LYS A 182 14.00 6.62 20.53
N ALA A 183 14.61 6.48 19.37
CA ALA A 183 14.03 6.87 18.09
C ALA A 183 12.81 6.01 17.72
N ALA A 184 12.76 4.75 18.17
CA ALA A 184 11.65 3.85 17.92
C ALA A 184 10.36 4.17 18.73
N LYS A 185 10.47 4.85 19.88
CA LYS A 185 9.33 5.08 20.77
C LYS A 185 8.11 5.71 20.10
N PRO A 186 8.22 6.79 19.31
CA PRO A 186 7.07 7.38 18.63
C PRO A 186 6.39 6.40 17.66
N TYR A 187 7.18 5.60 16.94
CA TYR A 187 6.67 4.58 16.01
C TYR A 187 5.93 3.47 16.76
N GLN A 188 6.52 2.95 17.84
CA GLN A 188 5.91 1.91 18.68
C GLN A 188 4.61 2.40 19.31
N THR A 189 4.61 3.59 19.93
CA THR A 189 3.41 4.16 20.55
C THR A 189 2.25 4.26 19.54
N THR A 190 2.52 4.69 18.32
CA THR A 190 1.49 4.81 17.29
C THR A 190 1.07 3.44 16.77
N SER A 191 2.01 2.51 16.58
CA SER A 191 1.72 1.14 16.17
C SER A 191 0.90 0.39 17.23
N ASP A 192 1.24 0.55 18.50
CA ASP A 192 0.55 -0.10 19.62
C ASP A 192 -0.89 0.43 19.80
N SER A 193 -1.17 1.63 19.32
CA SER A 193 -2.52 2.20 19.30
C SER A 193 -3.41 1.65 18.19
N ALA A 194 -2.84 0.98 17.20
CA ALA A 194 -3.54 0.35 16.10
C ALA A 194 -3.80 -1.14 16.38
N PRO A 195 -4.84 -1.74 15.76
CA PRO A 195 -5.03 -3.18 15.83
C PRO A 195 -3.80 -3.95 15.33
N ALA A 196 -3.50 -5.08 15.96
CA ALA A 196 -2.38 -5.93 15.58
C ALA A 196 -2.44 -6.29 14.09
N ASP A 197 -1.33 -6.13 13.40
CA ASP A 197 -1.23 -6.39 11.97
C ASP A 197 0.19 -6.89 11.63
N PRO A 198 0.35 -8.06 11.00
CA PRO A 198 1.66 -8.60 10.68
C PRO A 198 2.45 -7.73 9.69
N LEU A 199 1.77 -6.89 8.90
CA LEU A 199 2.38 -5.94 7.98
C LEU A 199 2.75 -4.61 8.66
N GLN A 200 2.22 -4.34 9.84
CA GLN A 200 2.46 -3.12 10.63
C GLN A 200 3.36 -3.44 11.82
N LYS A 201 4.66 -3.48 11.60
CA LYS A 201 5.61 -3.80 12.67
C LYS A 201 6.73 -2.79 12.78
N VAL A 202 7.17 -2.57 14.00
CA VAL A 202 8.34 -1.75 14.33
C VAL A 202 9.43 -2.68 14.84
N VAL A 203 10.50 -2.81 14.06
CA VAL A 203 11.68 -3.61 14.41
C VAL A 203 12.78 -2.69 14.89
N VAL A 204 13.43 -3.04 15.99
CA VAL A 204 14.48 -2.21 16.60
C VAL A 204 15.75 -3.03 16.72
N ASN A 205 16.85 -2.51 16.18
CA ASN A 205 18.19 -3.04 16.35
C ASN A 205 19.04 -2.02 17.10
N THR A 206 19.45 -2.36 18.33
CA THR A 206 20.25 -1.50 19.21
C THR A 206 21.75 -1.74 19.14
N ASP A 207 22.20 -2.60 18.22
CA ASP A 207 23.62 -2.85 18.02
C ASP A 207 24.32 -1.60 17.42
N LYS A 208 25.10 -0.93 18.27
CA LYS A 208 25.84 0.27 17.91
C LYS A 208 27.07 -0.01 17.03
N LYS A 209 27.43 -1.29 16.86
CA LYS A 209 28.59 -1.73 16.09
C LYS A 209 28.20 -2.31 14.73
N ALA A 210 26.92 -2.58 14.52
CA ALA A 210 26.43 -3.08 13.24
C ALA A 210 26.72 -2.07 12.14
N SER A 211 27.21 -2.55 11.00
CA SER A 211 27.44 -1.69 9.84
C SER A 211 26.11 -1.27 9.21
N LEU A 212 26.14 -0.21 8.40
CA LEU A 212 24.99 0.29 7.66
C LEU A 212 24.38 -0.83 6.78
N GLU A 213 25.22 -1.58 6.09
CA GLU A 213 24.84 -2.69 5.22
C GLU A 213 24.12 -3.79 6.01
N THR A 214 24.67 -4.16 7.18
CA THR A 214 24.07 -5.16 8.05
C THR A 214 22.69 -4.72 8.55
N LEU A 215 22.56 -3.47 9.00
CA LEU A 215 21.29 -2.90 9.46
C LEU A 215 20.27 -2.83 8.33
N PHE A 216 20.70 -2.46 7.13
CA PHE A 216 19.80 -2.41 5.99
C PHE A 216 19.36 -3.79 5.50
N ALA A 217 20.26 -4.76 5.47
CA ALA A 217 19.91 -6.14 5.12
C ALA A 217 18.84 -6.71 6.07
N GLU A 218 18.98 -6.46 7.37
CA GLU A 218 17.97 -6.81 8.36
C GLU A 218 16.65 -6.06 8.15
N ALA A 219 16.74 -4.75 7.85
CA ALA A 219 15.57 -3.93 7.56
C ALA A 219 14.81 -4.42 6.32
N TRP A 220 15.54 -4.80 5.27
CA TRP A 220 14.96 -5.37 4.07
C TRP A 220 14.23 -6.68 4.38
N ASP A 221 14.90 -7.62 5.04
CA ASP A 221 14.33 -8.91 5.36
C ASP A 221 13.08 -8.81 6.25
N LYS A 222 13.18 -8.06 7.35
CA LYS A 222 12.16 -8.07 8.39
C LYS A 222 11.01 -7.09 8.17
N VAL A 223 11.21 -6.01 7.39
CA VAL A 223 10.24 -4.93 7.25
C VAL A 223 9.94 -4.60 5.80
N LEU A 224 10.94 -4.16 5.03
CA LEU A 224 10.66 -3.53 3.74
C LEU A 224 10.16 -4.52 2.69
N SER A 225 10.72 -5.73 2.65
CA SER A 225 10.38 -6.74 1.67
C SER A 225 8.97 -7.32 1.84
N ALA A 226 8.41 -7.25 3.04
CA ALA A 226 7.07 -7.74 3.34
C ALA A 226 5.97 -6.72 2.98
N ASN A 227 6.32 -5.44 2.89
CA ASN A 227 5.37 -4.34 2.69
C ASN A 227 5.50 -3.78 1.27
N TYR A 228 5.07 -4.53 0.26
CA TYR A 228 5.09 -4.08 -1.14
C TYR A 228 4.17 -2.92 -1.41
N ARG A 229 3.05 -2.92 -0.71
CA ARG A 229 1.99 -1.96 -0.88
C ARG A 229 1.65 -1.40 0.48
N TYR A 230 1.15 -0.21 0.47
CA TYR A 230 0.75 0.45 1.68
C TYR A 230 -0.60 1.13 1.50
N ASN A 231 -1.28 1.31 2.60
CA ASN A 231 -2.49 2.10 2.63
C ASN A 231 -2.20 3.52 2.13
N ASN A 232 -2.63 3.81 0.92
CA ASN A 232 -2.39 5.08 0.26
C ASN A 232 -3.62 6.00 0.33
N LEU A 233 -4.30 6.03 1.48
CA LEU A 233 -5.48 6.85 1.72
C LEU A 233 -5.35 8.28 1.18
N TYR A 234 -4.14 8.82 1.29
CA TYR A 234 -3.84 10.20 0.88
C TYR A 234 -3.27 10.32 -0.52
N ARG A 235 -2.90 9.22 -1.16
CA ARG A 235 -2.26 9.24 -2.47
C ARG A 235 -3.12 9.89 -3.55
N THR A 236 -4.39 9.53 -3.63
CA THR A 236 -5.33 10.11 -4.60
C THR A 236 -5.43 11.61 -4.40
N PHE A 237 -5.41 12.08 -3.17
CA PHE A 237 -5.38 13.49 -2.85
C PHE A 237 -4.11 14.16 -3.40
N TYR A 238 -2.93 13.60 -3.15
CA TYR A 238 -1.67 14.13 -3.65
C TYR A 238 -1.61 14.14 -5.18
N THR A 239 -2.01 13.05 -5.83
CA THR A 239 -1.99 12.97 -7.30
C THR A 239 -3.02 13.88 -7.96
N SER A 240 -4.16 14.08 -7.34
CA SER A 240 -5.24 14.90 -7.92
C SER A 240 -5.13 16.39 -7.63
N ARG A 241 -4.42 16.78 -6.57
CA ARG A 241 -4.37 18.16 -6.10
C ARG A 241 -2.96 18.71 -5.87
N GLY A 242 -1.99 17.84 -5.60
CA GLY A 242 -0.66 18.26 -5.19
C GLY A 242 0.13 18.97 -6.29
N ILE A 243 -0.09 18.60 -7.55
CA ILE A 243 0.60 19.21 -8.70
C ILE A 243 0.14 20.65 -8.89
N ASP A 244 -1.18 20.86 -8.89
CA ASP A 244 -1.77 22.16 -9.21
C ASP A 244 -1.99 23.04 -7.98
N ASN A 245 -1.98 22.47 -6.79
CA ASN A 245 -2.25 23.19 -5.55
C ASN A 245 -1.45 22.62 -4.35
N PRO A 246 -0.13 22.91 -4.25
CA PRO A 246 0.70 22.48 -3.12
C PRO A 246 0.17 22.96 -1.75
N GLU A 247 -0.42 24.15 -1.68
CA GLU A 247 -1.01 24.65 -0.43
C GLU A 247 -2.24 23.86 -0.01
N GLY A 248 -3.03 23.38 -0.98
CA GLY A 248 -4.14 22.48 -0.70
C GLY A 248 -3.70 21.16 -0.08
N VAL A 249 -2.50 20.66 -0.44
CA VAL A 249 -1.90 19.46 0.17
C VAL A 249 -1.54 19.70 1.63
N LYS A 250 -0.96 20.85 1.95
CA LYS A 250 -0.62 21.24 3.33
C LYS A 250 -1.83 21.30 4.25
N ASN A 251 -2.94 21.82 3.72
CA ASN A 251 -4.18 22.03 4.46
C ASN A 251 -5.10 20.81 4.42
N PHE A 252 -4.66 19.69 3.84
CA PHE A 252 -5.45 18.49 3.79
C PHE A 252 -5.63 17.88 5.18
N GLU A 253 -6.88 17.74 5.59
CA GLU A 253 -7.23 16.99 6.79
C GLU A 253 -7.06 15.50 6.53
N LEU A 254 -6.34 14.84 7.43
CA LEU A 254 -6.15 13.40 7.37
C LEU A 254 -7.50 12.71 7.54
N VAL A 255 -7.80 11.80 6.63
CA VAL A 255 -8.93 10.88 6.83
C VAL A 255 -8.69 10.10 8.11
N SER A 256 -9.66 10.08 8.99
CA SER A 256 -9.56 9.35 10.25
C SER A 256 -9.45 7.87 9.97
N ILE A 257 -8.45 7.23 10.55
CA ILE A 257 -8.44 5.77 10.63
C ILE A 257 -9.61 5.38 11.54
N PRO A 258 -10.47 4.44 11.15
CA PRO A 258 -11.58 4.02 11.99
C PRO A 258 -11.13 3.64 13.41
N VAL A 259 -11.79 4.16 14.41
CA VAL A 259 -11.53 3.78 15.79
C VAL A 259 -12.43 2.59 16.11
N PHE A 260 -11.95 1.39 15.83
CA PHE A 260 -12.72 0.15 15.90
C PHE A 260 -13.45 -0.06 17.21
N ASP A 261 -12.79 0.17 18.34
CA ASP A 261 -13.41 0.02 19.66
C ASP A 261 -14.63 0.93 19.84
N LYS A 262 -14.54 2.20 19.38
CA LYS A 262 -15.67 3.15 19.45
C LYS A 262 -16.82 2.75 18.54
N LEU A 263 -16.51 2.15 17.40
CA LEU A 263 -17.51 1.63 16.45
C LEU A 263 -18.09 0.29 16.92
N GLY A 264 -17.48 -0.39 17.89
CA GLY A 264 -17.85 -1.74 18.28
C GLY A 264 -17.55 -2.75 17.16
N ILE A 265 -16.45 -2.54 16.45
CA ILE A 265 -15.93 -3.46 15.42
C ILE A 265 -14.73 -4.21 15.98
N GLN A 266 -14.76 -5.53 15.92
CA GLN A 266 -13.59 -6.36 16.14
C GLN A 266 -12.88 -6.55 14.82
N ARG A 267 -11.61 -6.13 14.71
CA ARG A 267 -10.75 -6.38 13.55
C ARG A 267 -9.86 -7.58 13.81
N ASN A 268 -9.92 -8.56 12.91
CA ASN A 268 -8.99 -9.69 12.90
C ASN A 268 -8.15 -9.65 11.64
N VAL A 269 -6.89 -10.06 11.77
CA VAL A 269 -5.99 -10.32 10.65
C VAL A 269 -5.77 -11.83 10.60
N VAL A 270 -6.07 -12.45 9.46
CA VAL A 270 -6.04 -13.89 9.32
C VAL A 270 -4.99 -14.28 8.29
N GLU A 271 -3.95 -14.97 8.74
CA GLU A 271 -3.00 -15.70 7.91
C GLU A 271 -3.43 -17.16 7.90
N TYR A 272 -3.78 -17.69 6.73
CA TYR A 272 -4.34 -19.03 6.64
C TYR A 272 -3.49 -19.95 5.74
N PRO A 273 -2.98 -21.09 6.24
CA PRO A 273 -2.19 -22.03 5.44
C PRO A 273 -3.01 -22.66 4.32
N LEU A 274 -2.45 -22.69 3.10
CA LEU A 274 -3.12 -23.27 1.94
C LEU A 274 -3.33 -24.78 2.05
N VAL A 275 -2.48 -25.47 2.78
CA VAL A 275 -2.60 -26.91 3.04
C VAL A 275 -3.93 -27.26 3.71
N ASP A 276 -4.43 -26.36 4.56
CA ASP A 276 -5.69 -26.55 5.27
C ASP A 276 -6.92 -26.26 4.38
N MET A 277 -6.72 -25.71 3.19
CA MET A 277 -7.78 -25.42 2.22
C MET A 277 -7.87 -26.42 1.07
N ASN A 278 -6.99 -27.41 1.00
CA ASN A 278 -6.80 -28.25 -0.20
C ASN A 278 -6.58 -27.42 -1.48
N ALA A 279 -6.06 -26.19 -1.33
CA ALA A 279 -5.80 -25.30 -2.45
C ALA A 279 -4.50 -25.72 -3.16
N PRO A 280 -4.41 -25.57 -4.49
CA PRO A 280 -3.19 -25.92 -5.21
C PRO A 280 -2.05 -25.01 -4.77
N SER A 281 -1.12 -25.57 -3.99
CA SER A 281 0.14 -24.90 -3.64
C SER A 281 1.12 -25.03 -4.79
N ARG A 282 1.84 -23.96 -5.09
CA ARG A 282 2.99 -24.00 -6.00
C ARG A 282 4.26 -23.88 -5.18
N PRO A 283 5.28 -24.74 -5.40
CA PRO A 283 6.51 -24.73 -4.58
C PRO A 283 7.23 -23.38 -4.53
N GLU A 284 7.09 -22.58 -5.59
CA GLU A 284 7.69 -21.26 -5.72
C GLU A 284 6.83 -20.12 -5.12
N ASN A 285 5.65 -20.43 -4.63
CA ASN A 285 4.74 -19.43 -4.06
C ASN A 285 4.62 -19.56 -2.54
N PRO A 286 4.34 -18.48 -1.82
CA PRO A 286 3.98 -18.53 -0.41
C PRO A 286 2.82 -19.51 -0.15
N ASP A 287 2.84 -20.14 1.00
CA ASP A 287 1.95 -21.24 1.37
C ASP A 287 0.71 -20.80 2.14
N LYS A 288 0.40 -19.49 2.18
CA LYS A 288 -0.72 -18.96 2.93
C LYS A 288 -1.41 -17.79 2.23
N TYR A 289 -2.70 -17.61 2.55
CA TYR A 289 -3.50 -16.45 2.23
C TYR A 289 -3.53 -15.44 3.39
N LEU A 290 -3.85 -14.18 3.08
CA LEU A 290 -4.08 -13.11 4.05
C LEU A 290 -5.44 -12.46 3.78
N TRP A 291 -6.21 -12.22 4.83
CA TRP A 291 -7.40 -11.37 4.78
C TRP A 291 -7.66 -10.68 6.12
N TYR A 292 -8.49 -9.66 6.08
CA TYR A 292 -8.93 -8.88 7.23
C TYR A 292 -10.41 -9.09 7.45
N GLU A 293 -10.79 -9.35 8.70
CA GLU A 293 -12.19 -9.53 9.11
C GLU A 293 -12.59 -8.37 10.01
N TYR A 294 -13.71 -7.74 9.70
CA TYR A 294 -14.29 -6.66 10.49
C TYR A 294 -15.67 -7.12 10.97
N ILE A 295 -15.77 -7.40 12.25
CA ILE A 295 -16.89 -8.09 12.88
C ILE A 295 -17.63 -7.09 13.74
N PRO A 296 -18.88 -6.70 13.38
CA PRO A 296 -19.66 -5.80 14.21
C PRO A 296 -20.13 -6.50 15.48
N LYS A 297 -20.26 -5.76 16.58
CA LYS A 297 -20.71 -6.30 17.87
C LYS A 297 -22.05 -7.03 17.80
N GLN A 298 -22.95 -6.57 16.93
CA GLN A 298 -24.26 -7.19 16.71
C GLN A 298 -24.16 -8.64 16.27
N MET A 299 -23.07 -9.01 15.59
CA MET A 299 -22.86 -10.38 15.12
C MET A 299 -22.62 -11.37 16.26
N GLN A 300 -22.13 -10.93 17.41
CA GLN A 300 -21.82 -11.82 18.54
C GLN A 300 -23.08 -12.50 19.10
N GLU A 301 -24.20 -11.80 19.07
CA GLU A 301 -25.50 -12.28 19.58
C GLU A 301 -26.48 -12.68 18.45
N ALA A 302 -26.04 -12.61 17.21
CA ALA A 302 -26.87 -12.89 16.04
C ALA A 302 -27.18 -14.39 15.92
N ALA A 303 -28.39 -14.70 15.52
CA ALA A 303 -28.79 -16.07 15.21
C ALA A 303 -28.04 -16.58 13.95
N PRO A 304 -27.88 -17.91 13.80
CA PRO A 304 -27.31 -18.47 12.58
C PRO A 304 -28.05 -18.00 11.33
N SER A 305 -27.29 -17.76 10.25
CA SER A 305 -27.80 -17.35 8.92
C SER A 305 -28.61 -16.05 8.93
N THR A 306 -28.21 -15.06 9.75
CA THR A 306 -28.91 -13.76 9.81
C THR A 306 -28.03 -12.56 9.46
N VAL A 307 -26.71 -12.70 9.40
CA VAL A 307 -25.76 -11.60 9.18
C VAL A 307 -25.32 -11.55 7.73
N PRO A 308 -25.50 -10.42 7.01
CA PRO A 308 -24.92 -10.26 5.68
C PRO A 308 -23.38 -10.19 5.73
N LEU A 309 -22.76 -10.61 4.62
CA LEU A 309 -21.31 -10.50 4.42
C LEU A 309 -21.00 -9.62 3.20
N VAL A 310 -20.12 -8.66 3.35
CA VAL A 310 -19.55 -7.87 2.25
C VAL A 310 -18.08 -8.24 2.08
N VAL A 311 -17.73 -8.71 0.89
CA VAL A 311 -16.35 -9.00 0.47
C VAL A 311 -15.83 -7.81 -0.30
N LEU A 312 -14.71 -7.24 0.14
CA LEU A 312 -14.05 -6.12 -0.50
C LEU A 312 -12.78 -6.57 -1.22
N LEU A 313 -12.57 -6.01 -2.41
CA LEU A 313 -11.43 -6.30 -3.27
C LEU A 313 -10.76 -4.98 -3.68
N HIS A 314 -9.60 -4.73 -3.11
CA HIS A 314 -8.85 -3.49 -3.33
C HIS A 314 -8.37 -3.31 -4.79
N GLY A 315 -8.04 -2.09 -5.16
CA GLY A 315 -7.48 -1.75 -6.47
C GLY A 315 -6.06 -2.28 -6.68
N HIS A 316 -5.61 -2.21 -7.95
CA HIS A 316 -4.29 -2.71 -8.31
C HIS A 316 -3.19 -2.04 -7.50
N GLY A 317 -2.36 -2.85 -6.85
CA GLY A 317 -1.22 -2.39 -6.06
C GLY A 317 -1.58 -1.68 -4.75
N ASN A 318 -2.84 -1.62 -4.36
CA ASN A 318 -3.22 -1.03 -3.08
C ASN A 318 -2.95 -2.00 -1.92
N ASP A 319 -2.78 -1.43 -0.73
CA ASP A 319 -2.89 -2.17 0.51
C ASP A 319 -4.32 -2.71 0.64
N PRO A 320 -4.51 -3.97 1.09
CA PRO A 320 -5.86 -4.55 1.19
C PRO A 320 -6.80 -3.79 2.11
N ARG A 321 -6.29 -3.07 3.13
CA ARG A 321 -7.11 -2.27 4.05
C ARG A 321 -7.67 -0.99 3.43
N THR A 322 -7.15 -0.58 2.27
CA THR A 322 -7.53 0.69 1.65
C THR A 322 -9.02 0.73 1.32
N GLN A 323 -9.56 -0.36 0.78
CA GLN A 323 -10.97 -0.38 0.40
C GLN A 323 -11.89 -0.44 1.62
N SER A 324 -11.54 -1.21 2.64
CA SER A 324 -12.35 -1.31 3.85
C SER A 324 -12.24 -0.08 4.76
N GLU A 325 -11.03 0.34 5.09
CA GLU A 325 -10.78 1.31 6.15
C GLU A 325 -10.87 2.78 5.68
N SER A 326 -10.94 3.05 4.38
CA SER A 326 -11.02 4.43 3.85
C SER A 326 -12.28 4.76 3.07
N SER A 327 -13.17 3.81 2.88
CA SER A 327 -14.35 3.98 2.02
C SER A 327 -15.66 4.20 2.80
N GLY A 328 -15.61 4.13 4.15
CA GLY A 328 -16.79 4.19 5.01
C GLY A 328 -17.49 2.85 5.22
N PHE A 329 -16.99 1.75 4.65
CA PHE A 329 -17.59 0.42 4.85
C PHE A 329 -17.56 -0.04 6.31
N ILE A 330 -16.55 0.34 7.08
CA ILE A 330 -16.42 -0.06 8.48
C ILE A 330 -17.45 0.66 9.36
N GLU A 331 -17.65 1.95 9.13
CA GLU A 331 -18.67 2.75 9.80
C GLU A 331 -20.07 2.22 9.47
N LEU A 332 -20.32 1.92 8.20
CA LEU A 332 -21.59 1.36 7.76
C LEU A 332 -21.83 -0.04 8.32
N ALA A 333 -20.78 -0.88 8.39
CA ALA A 333 -20.87 -2.21 9.01
C ALA A 333 -21.21 -2.13 10.51
N ALA A 334 -20.67 -1.13 11.20
CA ALA A 334 -20.98 -0.88 12.61
C ALA A 334 -22.44 -0.44 12.82
N GLU A 335 -22.98 0.35 11.89
CA GLU A 335 -24.35 0.86 11.92
C GLU A 335 -25.36 -0.23 11.54
N GLU A 336 -25.13 -0.93 10.42
CA GLU A 336 -26.09 -1.84 9.81
C GLU A 336 -25.91 -3.31 10.25
N GLY A 337 -24.83 -3.64 10.94
CA GLY A 337 -24.60 -4.96 11.54
C GLY A 337 -24.20 -6.05 10.54
N PHE A 338 -23.59 -5.73 9.39
CA PHE A 338 -23.03 -6.73 8.48
C PHE A 338 -21.53 -6.93 8.72
N MET A 339 -21.03 -8.13 8.42
CA MET A 339 -19.59 -8.42 8.45
C MET A 339 -18.92 -7.93 7.18
N VAL A 340 -17.69 -7.38 7.32
CA VAL A 340 -16.84 -7.04 6.17
C VAL A 340 -15.60 -7.94 6.17
N VAL A 341 -15.20 -8.38 4.99
CA VAL A 341 -13.94 -9.09 4.75
C VAL A 341 -13.20 -8.42 3.60
N GLU A 342 -11.98 -7.99 3.86
CA GLU A 342 -11.07 -7.46 2.83
C GLU A 342 -9.96 -8.48 2.56
N MET A 343 -9.78 -8.86 1.30
CA MET A 343 -8.85 -9.91 0.90
C MET A 343 -7.57 -9.33 0.28
N GLU A 344 -6.40 -9.89 0.65
CA GLU A 344 -5.15 -9.70 -0.08
C GLU A 344 -5.15 -10.57 -1.34
N TRP A 345 -6.05 -10.26 -2.27
CA TRP A 345 -6.31 -11.09 -3.43
C TRP A 345 -5.23 -11.03 -4.51
N GLN A 346 -4.40 -9.96 -4.54
CA GLN A 346 -3.30 -9.84 -5.49
C GLN A 346 -2.02 -10.54 -5.03
N GLY A 347 -1.95 -10.92 -3.78
CA GLY A 347 -0.77 -11.49 -3.16
C GLY A 347 0.32 -10.45 -2.85
N SER A 348 1.16 -10.79 -1.90
CA SER A 348 2.33 -10.01 -1.51
C SER A 348 3.42 -10.94 -1.01
N LYS A 349 4.60 -10.44 -0.62
CA LYS A 349 5.64 -11.32 -0.08
C LYS A 349 5.12 -12.06 1.15
N GLY A 350 5.19 -13.38 1.11
CA GLY A 350 4.67 -14.25 2.17
C GLY A 350 3.21 -14.67 1.99
N TYR A 351 2.49 -14.12 1.00
CA TYR A 351 1.08 -14.43 0.78
C TYR A 351 0.80 -14.71 -0.70
N GLN A 352 0.10 -15.79 -0.96
CA GLN A 352 -0.25 -16.19 -2.32
C GLN A 352 -1.38 -15.32 -2.87
N PRO A 353 -1.34 -14.94 -4.15
CA PRO A 353 -2.48 -14.31 -4.80
C PRO A 353 -3.67 -15.26 -4.88
N MET A 354 -4.87 -14.73 -4.64
CA MET A 354 -6.13 -15.47 -4.75
C MET A 354 -6.69 -15.33 -6.15
N GLY A 355 -6.90 -16.45 -6.86
CA GLY A 355 -7.79 -16.49 -8.02
C GLY A 355 -9.26 -16.57 -7.57
N LEU A 356 -10.21 -16.69 -8.51
CA LEU A 356 -11.63 -16.81 -8.17
C LEU A 356 -11.90 -18.04 -7.27
N ASP A 357 -11.19 -19.14 -7.50
CA ASP A 357 -11.30 -20.36 -6.68
C ASP A 357 -10.69 -20.16 -5.28
N GLY A 358 -9.62 -19.37 -5.16
CA GLY A 358 -9.04 -19.00 -3.87
C GLY A 358 -9.99 -18.14 -3.04
N ILE A 359 -10.67 -17.18 -3.67
CA ILE A 359 -11.69 -16.35 -3.02
C ILE A 359 -12.85 -17.24 -2.53
N GLU A 360 -13.32 -18.18 -3.34
CA GLU A 360 -14.36 -19.16 -2.94
C GLU A 360 -13.91 -20.01 -1.76
N ALA A 361 -12.65 -20.49 -1.76
CA ALA A 361 -12.09 -21.26 -0.65
C ALA A 361 -12.04 -20.46 0.65
N VAL A 362 -11.61 -19.20 0.60
CA VAL A 362 -11.62 -18.28 1.75
C VAL A 362 -13.03 -18.06 2.26
N LEU A 363 -14.01 -17.84 1.37
CA LEU A 363 -15.43 -17.70 1.76
C LEU A 363 -15.96 -18.95 2.46
N SER A 364 -15.54 -20.14 2.02
CA SER A 364 -15.93 -21.40 2.66
C SER A 364 -15.40 -21.48 4.10
N VAL A 365 -14.14 -21.11 4.34
CA VAL A 365 -13.54 -21.04 5.67
C VAL A 365 -14.27 -20.04 6.55
N ILE A 366 -14.54 -18.84 6.05
CA ILE A 366 -15.23 -17.77 6.79
C ILE A 366 -16.63 -18.21 7.20
N ARG A 367 -17.39 -18.82 6.29
CA ARG A 367 -18.76 -19.31 6.60
C ARG A 367 -18.77 -20.46 7.62
N GLN A 368 -17.77 -21.32 7.61
CA GLN A 368 -17.60 -22.35 8.64
C GLN A 368 -17.27 -21.76 10.00
N LYS A 369 -16.42 -20.74 10.03
CA LYS A 369 -16.00 -20.03 11.25
C LYS A 369 -17.14 -19.21 11.84
N TYR A 370 -18.00 -18.64 11.01
CA TYR A 370 -19.08 -17.72 11.40
C TYR A 370 -20.43 -18.22 10.91
N PRO A 371 -21.08 -19.14 11.63
CA PRO A 371 -22.40 -19.67 11.24
C PRO A 371 -23.52 -18.61 11.21
N GLN A 372 -23.28 -17.43 11.79
CA GLN A 372 -24.21 -16.30 11.73
C GLN A 372 -24.36 -15.73 10.32
N ILE A 373 -23.37 -15.96 9.42
CA ILE A 373 -23.40 -15.42 8.06
C ILE A 373 -24.56 -16.07 7.27
N ASP A 374 -25.39 -15.21 6.70
CA ASP A 374 -26.44 -15.60 5.77
C ASP A 374 -25.83 -15.85 4.38
N GLY A 375 -25.76 -17.13 3.99
CA GLY A 375 -25.20 -17.52 2.69
C GLY A 375 -25.97 -16.98 1.49
N SER A 376 -27.20 -16.50 1.65
CA SER A 376 -27.99 -15.86 0.60
C SER A 376 -27.75 -14.34 0.50
N ARG A 377 -27.01 -13.75 1.45
CA ARG A 377 -26.70 -12.32 1.51
C ARG A 377 -25.19 -12.06 1.57
N ILE A 378 -24.46 -12.66 0.64
CA ILE A 378 -23.04 -12.40 0.43
C ILE A 378 -22.91 -11.48 -0.78
N TYR A 379 -22.18 -10.40 -0.60
CA TYR A 379 -21.96 -9.36 -1.60
C TYR A 379 -20.46 -9.22 -1.88
N ALA A 380 -20.08 -8.90 -3.13
CA ALA A 380 -18.72 -8.50 -3.45
C ALA A 380 -18.69 -7.08 -4.01
N GLU A 381 -17.76 -6.29 -3.51
CA GLU A 381 -17.48 -4.95 -4.03
C GLU A 381 -15.98 -4.84 -4.32
N GLY A 382 -15.61 -4.07 -5.32
CA GLY A 382 -14.21 -3.85 -5.64
C GLY A 382 -13.95 -2.55 -6.37
N LEU A 383 -12.72 -2.04 -6.16
CA LEU A 383 -12.21 -0.83 -6.79
C LEU A 383 -11.29 -1.18 -7.95
N SER A 384 -11.46 -0.55 -9.12
CA SER A 384 -10.53 -0.66 -10.26
C SER A 384 -10.28 -2.11 -10.67
N ALA A 385 -9.09 -2.67 -10.46
CA ALA A 385 -8.80 -4.09 -10.68
C ALA A 385 -9.67 -5.02 -9.81
N GLY A 386 -9.98 -4.61 -8.57
CA GLY A 386 -10.93 -5.29 -7.70
C GLY A 386 -12.35 -5.28 -8.27
N ALA A 387 -12.76 -4.19 -8.92
CA ALA A 387 -14.05 -4.11 -9.61
C ALA A 387 -14.15 -5.11 -10.77
N MET A 388 -13.08 -5.26 -11.54
CA MET A 388 -13.04 -6.28 -12.60
C MET A 388 -13.17 -7.69 -12.01
N THR A 389 -12.49 -7.95 -10.89
CA THR A 389 -12.56 -9.25 -10.20
C THR A 389 -13.94 -9.48 -9.60
N SER A 390 -14.57 -8.48 -8.98
CA SER A 390 -15.95 -8.56 -8.48
C SER A 390 -16.94 -8.89 -9.60
N ASN A 391 -16.82 -8.23 -10.74
CA ASN A 391 -17.64 -8.51 -11.91
C ASN A 391 -17.43 -9.95 -12.42
N MET A 392 -16.18 -10.44 -12.43
CA MET A 392 -15.88 -11.83 -12.80
C MET A 392 -16.46 -12.84 -11.81
N LEU A 393 -16.44 -12.52 -10.51
CA LEU A 393 -17.10 -13.33 -9.48
C LEU A 393 -18.61 -13.41 -9.72
N GLY A 394 -19.25 -12.28 -10.03
CA GLY A 394 -20.68 -12.23 -10.36
C GLY A 394 -21.06 -13.09 -11.57
N VAL A 395 -20.16 -13.22 -12.56
CA VAL A 395 -20.41 -14.04 -13.75
C VAL A 395 -20.05 -15.52 -13.51
N ARG A 396 -18.87 -15.80 -12.97
CA ARG A 396 -18.33 -17.18 -12.91
C ARG A 396 -18.63 -17.92 -11.61
N LYS A 397 -18.97 -17.19 -10.56
CA LYS A 397 -19.26 -17.69 -9.21
C LYS A 397 -20.59 -17.12 -8.70
N SER A 398 -21.54 -16.85 -9.60
CA SER A 398 -22.84 -16.23 -9.29
C SER A 398 -23.63 -16.94 -8.18
N HIS A 399 -23.41 -18.22 -7.99
CA HIS A 399 -24.06 -19.01 -6.93
C HIS A 399 -23.59 -18.62 -5.50
N LEU A 400 -22.48 -17.88 -5.38
CA LEU A 400 -21.93 -17.45 -4.09
C LEU A 400 -22.43 -16.06 -3.66
N PHE A 401 -22.84 -15.22 -4.61
CA PHE A 401 -23.09 -13.80 -4.35
C PHE A 401 -24.53 -13.40 -4.67
N ALA A 402 -25.17 -12.70 -3.74
CA ALA A 402 -26.47 -12.08 -3.95
C ALA A 402 -26.39 -10.91 -4.94
N ALA A 403 -25.31 -10.15 -4.86
CA ALA A 403 -24.98 -9.09 -5.82
C ALA A 403 -23.49 -8.79 -5.81
N VAL A 404 -23.03 -8.13 -6.89
CA VAL A 404 -21.68 -7.62 -7.02
C VAL A 404 -21.72 -6.15 -7.44
N ALA A 405 -20.77 -5.36 -6.96
CA ALA A 405 -20.58 -3.97 -7.32
C ALA A 405 -19.15 -3.73 -7.80
N GLY A 406 -19.00 -2.97 -8.87
CA GLY A 406 -17.71 -2.57 -9.40
C GLY A 406 -17.59 -1.04 -9.40
N HIS A 407 -16.61 -0.53 -8.64
CA HIS A 407 -16.31 0.90 -8.59
C HIS A 407 -15.07 1.22 -9.42
N SER A 408 -15.20 2.14 -10.39
CA SER A 408 -14.11 2.59 -11.27
C SER A 408 -13.39 1.47 -12.02
N GLY A 409 -14.12 0.40 -12.35
CA GLY A 409 -13.66 -0.72 -13.15
C GLY A 409 -14.75 -1.17 -14.14
N GLY A 410 -14.34 -1.86 -15.21
CA GLY A 410 -15.22 -2.31 -16.27
C GLY A 410 -15.19 -3.80 -16.49
N ILE A 411 -16.11 -4.28 -17.32
CA ILE A 411 -16.08 -5.62 -17.88
C ILE A 411 -15.36 -5.52 -19.22
N PHE A 412 -14.21 -6.19 -19.35
CA PHE A 412 -13.48 -6.23 -20.61
C PHE A 412 -13.81 -7.50 -21.40
N SER A 413 -14.17 -7.35 -22.68
CA SER A 413 -14.49 -8.45 -23.58
C SER A 413 -13.38 -9.48 -23.75
N GLY A 414 -12.12 -9.09 -23.56
CA GLY A 414 -10.95 -9.98 -23.60
C GLY A 414 -10.89 -11.01 -22.47
N ASN A 415 -11.70 -10.88 -21.43
CA ASN A 415 -11.73 -11.80 -20.27
C ASN A 415 -12.77 -12.92 -20.42
N GLY A 416 -13.23 -13.23 -21.63
CA GLY A 416 -14.21 -14.30 -21.90
C GLY A 416 -15.65 -13.93 -21.54
N LEU A 417 -15.95 -12.66 -21.34
CA LEU A 417 -17.30 -12.15 -21.05
C LEU A 417 -18.09 -11.75 -22.31
N GLY A 418 -17.47 -11.82 -23.50
CA GLY A 418 -18.10 -11.48 -24.78
C GLY A 418 -19.26 -12.40 -25.22
N TYR A 419 -19.64 -13.39 -24.42
CA TYR A 419 -20.75 -14.31 -24.70
C TYR A 419 -21.97 -14.09 -23.81
N TYR A 420 -21.96 -13.09 -22.92
CA TYR A 420 -23.06 -12.88 -21.93
C TYR A 420 -23.65 -11.45 -21.98
N ALA A 421 -23.40 -10.72 -23.05
CA ALA A 421 -24.04 -9.42 -23.32
C ALA A 421 -25.26 -9.62 -24.24
#